data_2ac18a08eadeab04c78bdca0d32da91a
#
_entry.id   2ac18a08eadeab04c78bdca0d32da91a
#
_cell.length_a   1.000
_cell.length_b   1.000
_cell.length_c   1.000
_cell.angle_alpha   90.00
_cell.angle_beta   90.00
_cell.angle_gamma   90.00
#
_symmetry.space_group_name_H-M   'P 1'
#
loop_
_entity.id
_entity.type
_entity.pdbx_description
1 polymer ?
#
loop_
_entity_poly.entity_id
_entity_poly.type
_entity_poly.pdbx_seq_one_letter_code
_entity_poly.pdbx_strand_id
1 'polypeptide(L)'
;MIKAKSIALGLLMCSAVQFSQAQLMKAKDIYNKADSLRGELTPLRTCYDIQYYHLDVKVDIDKKFISGSNLFKFQAVERFNKLQFDLFDNLSVDKVEYKGKSIPFSREYNAVFVDFPDYIEKGKLDSFTVHYSGNPIQATRAPWDGGFDWKKDSNGKPWVATACQGLGASVWWPNKDHQSDEVN
;
A
#
# COMPACT_ATOMS: atom_id res chain seq x y z
N MET A 1 40.50 35.26 38.66
CA MET A 1 39.97 35.37 37.25
C MET A 1 39.60 34.05 36.60
N ILE A 2 39.90 32.88 37.15
CA ILE A 2 39.62 31.55 36.54
C ILE A 2 38.17 31.10 36.78
N LYS A 3 37.51 31.50 37.87
CA LYS A 3 36.13 31.04 38.21
C LYS A 3 35.02 31.62 37.32
N ALA A 4 35.19 32.81 36.75
CA ALA A 4 34.14 33.41 35.90
C ALA A 4 34.03 32.77 34.50
N LYS A 5 35.14 32.30 33.93
CA LYS A 5 35.16 31.65 32.62
C LYS A 5 34.52 30.24 32.67
N SER A 6 34.70 29.51 33.78
CA SER A 6 34.10 28.18 33.95
C SER A 6 32.56 28.22 34.16
N ILE A 7 32.07 29.28 34.80
CA ILE A 7 30.63 29.50 35.02
C ILE A 7 29.95 29.87 33.67
N ALA A 8 30.60 30.70 32.84
CA ALA A 8 30.08 31.08 31.53
C ALA A 8 30.01 29.88 30.57
N LEU A 9 31.00 28.96 30.62
CA LEU A 9 30.99 27.73 29.80
C LEU A 9 29.91 26.72 30.23
N GLY A 10 29.66 26.64 31.56
CA GLY A 10 28.58 25.81 32.09
C GLY A 10 27.16 26.29 31.72
N LEU A 11 26.96 27.63 31.74
CA LEU A 11 25.70 28.24 31.29
C LEU A 11 25.47 28.12 29.79
N LEU A 12 26.52 28.13 28.97
CA LEU A 12 26.42 27.93 27.52
C LEU A 12 26.07 26.48 27.17
N MET A 13 26.58 25.48 27.91
CA MET A 13 26.21 24.07 27.72
C MET A 13 24.77 23.78 28.18
N CYS A 14 24.27 24.40 29.25
CA CYS A 14 22.88 24.23 29.66
C CYS A 14 21.89 24.85 28.68
N SER A 15 22.22 25.93 27.99
CA SER A 15 21.36 26.53 26.97
C SER A 15 21.28 25.69 25.66
N ALA A 16 22.36 24.97 25.32
CA ALA A 16 22.36 24.08 24.15
C ALA A 16 21.47 22.84 24.31
N VAL A 17 21.28 22.35 25.53
CA VAL A 17 20.41 21.19 25.80
C VAL A 17 18.91 21.54 25.68
N GLN A 18 18.54 22.81 25.89
CA GLN A 18 17.12 23.22 25.77
C GLN A 18 16.63 23.32 24.32
N PHE A 19 17.53 23.54 23.37
CA PHE A 19 17.14 23.57 21.94
C PHE A 19 16.85 22.20 21.34
N SER A 20 17.33 21.12 21.93
CA SER A 20 17.07 19.76 21.43
C SER A 20 15.67 19.21 21.78
N GLN A 21 14.95 19.80 22.72
CA GLN A 21 13.60 19.37 23.08
C GLN A 21 12.50 19.99 22.20
N ALA A 22 12.80 21.06 21.48
CA ALA A 22 11.82 21.71 20.57
C ALA A 22 11.49 20.90 19.31
N GLN A 23 12.29 19.88 18.98
CA GLN A 23 12.05 19.02 17.81
C GLN A 23 11.11 17.82 18.07
N LEU A 24 10.68 17.61 19.32
CA LEU A 24 9.78 16.50 19.69
C LEU A 24 8.30 16.85 19.69
N MET A 25 7.92 18.09 19.44
CA MET A 25 6.53 18.45 19.20
C MET A 25 6.19 18.23 17.73
N LYS A 26 5.97 16.97 17.34
CA LYS A 26 5.30 16.68 16.07
C LYS A 26 3.91 17.30 16.10
N ALA A 27 3.58 18.04 15.04
CA ALA A 27 2.19 18.41 14.81
C ALA A 27 1.35 17.11 14.89
N LYS A 28 0.21 17.18 15.58
CA LYS A 28 -0.70 16.02 15.69
C LYS A 28 -1.15 15.68 14.27
N ASP A 29 -0.77 14.49 13.81
CA ASP A 29 -1.18 14.01 12.50
C ASP A 29 -2.72 14.00 12.45
N ILE A 30 -3.28 14.74 11.51
CA ILE A 30 -4.74 14.76 11.28
C ILE A 30 -5.02 13.65 10.30
N TYR A 31 -5.51 12.53 10.81
CA TYR A 31 -5.94 11.40 9.99
C TYR A 31 -7.28 11.72 9.33
N ASN A 32 -7.39 11.39 8.05
CA ASN A 32 -8.58 11.53 7.25
C ASN A 32 -9.19 10.16 6.90
N LYS A 33 -10.28 10.14 6.16
CA LYS A 33 -10.97 8.89 5.79
C LYS A 33 -10.10 7.97 4.92
N ALA A 34 -9.27 8.52 4.04
CA ALA A 34 -8.36 7.71 3.23
C ALA A 34 -7.32 6.98 4.09
N ASP A 35 -6.83 7.63 5.15
CA ASP A 35 -5.89 7.01 6.09
C ASP A 35 -6.57 5.89 6.88
N SER A 36 -7.80 6.10 7.34
CA SER A 36 -8.60 5.06 8.03
C SER A 36 -8.87 3.87 7.11
N LEU A 37 -9.30 4.12 5.87
CA LEU A 37 -9.55 3.05 4.91
C LEU A 37 -8.30 2.23 4.59
N ARG A 38 -7.14 2.86 4.64
CA ARG A 38 -5.86 2.19 4.39
C ARG A 38 -5.35 1.44 5.61
N GLY A 39 -5.43 2.00 6.80
CA GLY A 39 -4.76 1.51 8.02
C GLY A 39 -5.65 0.73 8.97
N GLU A 40 -6.97 0.84 8.88
CA GLU A 40 -7.87 0.20 9.82
C GLU A 40 -8.16 -1.26 9.45
N LEU A 41 -8.09 -2.15 10.44
CA LEU A 41 -8.54 -3.54 10.34
C LEU A 41 -10.06 -3.64 10.53
N THR A 42 -10.79 -3.17 9.53
CA THR A 42 -12.25 -3.29 9.52
C THR A 42 -12.70 -4.76 9.36
N PRO A 43 -13.94 -5.12 9.70
CA PRO A 43 -14.49 -6.44 9.41
C PRO A 43 -14.36 -6.86 7.94
N LEU A 44 -14.34 -5.91 6.99
CA LEU A 44 -14.17 -6.20 5.55
C LEU A 44 -12.73 -6.59 5.18
N ARG A 45 -11.75 -6.31 6.05
CA ARG A 45 -10.37 -6.76 5.90
C ARG A 45 -10.08 -8.01 6.73
N THR A 46 -10.71 -8.17 7.89
CA THR A 46 -10.44 -9.29 8.79
C THR A 46 -11.27 -10.54 8.50
N CYS A 47 -12.31 -10.44 7.66
CA CYS A 47 -13.18 -11.56 7.31
C CYS A 47 -12.51 -12.63 6.44
N TYR A 48 -11.35 -12.35 5.86
CA TYR A 48 -10.61 -13.28 5.00
C TYR A 48 -9.11 -13.21 5.29
N ASP A 49 -8.44 -14.33 5.07
CA ASP A 49 -7.00 -14.54 5.22
C ASP A 49 -6.44 -14.98 3.87
N ILE A 50 -5.41 -14.29 3.39
CA ILE A 50 -4.80 -14.58 2.09
C ILE A 50 -3.88 -15.79 2.21
N GLN A 51 -4.09 -16.76 1.34
CA GLN A 51 -3.25 -17.96 1.24
C GLN A 51 -2.27 -17.88 0.07
N TYR A 52 -2.62 -17.16 -1.00
CA TYR A 52 -1.78 -17.11 -2.19
C TYR A 52 -2.24 -16.02 -3.16
N TYR A 53 -1.29 -15.37 -3.80
CA TYR A 53 -1.50 -14.50 -4.95
C TYR A 53 -0.89 -15.09 -6.22
N HIS A 54 -1.58 -14.94 -7.35
CA HIS A 54 -1.00 -15.17 -8.68
C HIS A 54 -1.10 -13.89 -9.49
N LEU A 55 0.05 -13.24 -9.65
CA LEU A 55 0.16 -11.95 -10.32
C LEU A 55 0.66 -12.15 -11.75
N ASP A 56 -0.15 -11.73 -12.73
CA ASP A 56 0.23 -11.64 -14.15
C ASP A 56 0.25 -10.16 -14.54
N VAL A 57 1.40 -9.66 -14.98
CA VAL A 57 1.60 -8.23 -15.27
C VAL A 57 2.30 -8.05 -16.62
N LYS A 58 1.66 -7.27 -17.49
CA LYS A 58 2.26 -6.74 -18.70
C LYS A 58 2.73 -5.32 -18.47
N VAL A 59 3.99 -5.06 -18.78
CA VAL A 59 4.62 -3.73 -18.68
C VAL A 59 4.83 -3.16 -20.08
N ASP A 60 4.18 -2.03 -20.37
CA ASP A 60 4.42 -1.24 -21.57
C ASP A 60 5.40 -0.11 -21.22
N ILE A 61 6.66 -0.30 -21.59
CA ILE A 61 7.76 0.61 -21.21
C ILE A 61 7.61 1.97 -21.88
N ASP A 62 7.17 1.99 -23.13
CA ASP A 62 7.06 3.23 -23.91
C ASP A 62 5.96 4.13 -23.37
N LYS A 63 4.85 3.54 -22.95
CA LYS A 63 3.72 4.25 -22.35
C LYS A 63 3.82 4.43 -20.84
N LYS A 64 4.83 3.81 -20.20
CA LYS A 64 4.93 3.71 -18.72
C LYS A 64 3.62 3.21 -18.11
N PHE A 65 3.06 2.18 -18.70
CA PHE A 65 1.74 1.65 -18.38
C PHE A 65 1.85 0.18 -17.97
N ILE A 66 1.03 -0.22 -17.02
CA ILE A 66 0.91 -1.62 -16.63
C ILE A 66 -0.53 -2.08 -16.79
N SER A 67 -0.70 -3.34 -17.12
CA SER A 67 -2.01 -4.02 -17.12
C SER A 67 -1.83 -5.47 -16.73
N GLY A 68 -2.83 -6.06 -16.12
CA GLY A 68 -2.71 -7.45 -15.72
C GLY A 68 -3.85 -7.91 -14.84
N SER A 69 -3.59 -9.00 -14.14
CA SER A 69 -4.53 -9.56 -13.18
C SER A 69 -3.81 -10.10 -11.96
N ASN A 70 -4.51 -10.10 -10.84
CA ASN A 70 -4.10 -10.82 -9.64
C ASN A 70 -5.21 -11.75 -9.17
N LEU A 71 -4.91 -13.03 -9.07
CA LEU A 71 -5.75 -14.02 -8.43
C LEU A 71 -5.51 -14.01 -6.93
N PHE A 72 -6.55 -13.77 -6.16
CA PHE A 72 -6.57 -13.89 -4.71
C PHE A 72 -7.09 -15.28 -4.33
N LYS A 73 -6.27 -16.11 -3.68
CA LYS A 73 -6.74 -17.31 -2.99
C LYS A 73 -6.77 -17.01 -1.50
N PHE A 74 -7.89 -17.26 -0.86
CA PHE A 74 -8.10 -16.90 0.53
C PHE A 74 -8.88 -17.97 1.29
N GLN A 75 -8.76 -17.95 2.61
CA GLN A 75 -9.64 -18.65 3.52
C GLN A 75 -10.58 -17.66 4.21
N ALA A 76 -11.86 -17.94 4.24
CA ALA A 76 -12.83 -17.14 4.98
C ALA A 76 -12.61 -17.33 6.49
N VAL A 77 -12.27 -16.24 7.20
CA VAL A 77 -12.09 -16.23 8.66
C VAL A 77 -13.43 -16.08 9.36
N GLU A 78 -14.34 -15.32 8.76
CA GLU A 78 -15.72 -15.17 9.20
C GLU A 78 -16.66 -15.35 7.99
N ARG A 79 -17.96 -15.46 8.25
CA ARG A 79 -18.97 -15.49 7.19
C ARG A 79 -19.15 -14.09 6.60
N PHE A 80 -18.97 -13.92 5.31
CA PHE A 80 -19.10 -12.63 4.63
C PHE A 80 -19.62 -12.75 3.20
N ASN A 81 -20.13 -11.66 2.64
CA ASN A 81 -20.40 -11.50 1.20
C ASN A 81 -19.81 -10.22 0.63
N LYS A 82 -19.04 -9.48 1.45
CA LYS A 82 -18.33 -8.27 1.04
C LYS A 82 -16.95 -8.26 1.68
N LEU A 83 -15.92 -7.91 0.90
CA LEU A 83 -14.57 -7.70 1.40
C LEU A 83 -13.95 -6.42 0.85
N GLN A 84 -12.84 -5.99 1.45
CA GLN A 84 -12.01 -4.87 0.97
C GLN A 84 -10.63 -5.39 0.61
N PHE A 85 -10.12 -4.94 -0.55
CA PHE A 85 -8.70 -4.97 -0.90
C PHE A 85 -8.22 -3.55 -1.27
N ASP A 86 -6.93 -3.40 -1.54
CA ASP A 86 -6.32 -2.09 -1.81
C ASP A 86 -5.69 -2.06 -3.19
N LEU A 87 -5.83 -0.92 -3.85
CA LEU A 87 -5.15 -0.55 -5.10
C LEU A 87 -5.15 0.96 -5.20
N PHE A 88 -4.01 1.58 -5.46
CA PHE A 88 -3.93 3.03 -5.62
C PHE A 88 -4.80 3.52 -6.77
N ASP A 89 -5.41 4.70 -6.61
CA ASP A 89 -6.46 5.23 -7.49
C ASP A 89 -5.99 5.66 -8.87
N ASN A 90 -4.68 5.82 -9.06
CA ASN A 90 -4.06 6.01 -10.37
C ASN A 90 -4.11 4.74 -11.26
N LEU A 91 -4.46 3.58 -10.68
CA LEU A 91 -4.69 2.33 -11.39
C LEU A 91 -6.19 2.00 -11.37
N SER A 92 -6.75 1.71 -12.52
CA SER A 92 -8.15 1.31 -12.66
C SER A 92 -8.34 -0.16 -12.27
N VAL A 93 -9.42 -0.47 -11.59
CA VAL A 93 -9.95 -1.83 -11.53
C VAL A 93 -10.84 -2.01 -12.76
N ASP A 94 -10.42 -2.85 -13.68
CA ASP A 94 -11.13 -3.05 -14.94
C ASP A 94 -12.28 -4.06 -14.77
N LYS A 95 -12.05 -5.09 -13.96
CA LYS A 95 -13.03 -6.15 -13.69
C LYS A 95 -12.64 -6.91 -12.42
N VAL A 96 -13.63 -7.32 -11.64
CA VAL A 96 -13.49 -8.36 -10.61
C VAL A 96 -14.25 -9.59 -11.07
N GLU A 97 -13.58 -10.74 -11.10
CA GLU A 97 -14.14 -12.00 -11.58
C GLU A 97 -14.19 -13.04 -10.47
N TYR A 98 -15.35 -13.65 -10.29
CA TYR A 98 -15.60 -14.72 -9.34
C TYR A 98 -16.34 -15.87 -10.03
N LYS A 99 -15.78 -17.08 -9.97
CA LYS A 99 -16.33 -18.29 -10.62
C LYS A 99 -16.67 -18.07 -12.11
N GLY A 100 -15.76 -17.39 -12.83
CA GLY A 100 -15.91 -17.12 -14.26
C GLY A 100 -16.92 -16.03 -14.62
N LYS A 101 -17.47 -15.31 -13.64
CA LYS A 101 -18.42 -14.22 -13.85
C LYS A 101 -17.88 -12.90 -13.28
N SER A 102 -18.14 -11.80 -13.97
CA SER A 102 -17.90 -10.47 -13.42
C SER A 102 -18.86 -10.19 -12.27
N ILE A 103 -18.34 -9.70 -11.16
CA ILE A 103 -19.12 -9.32 -9.98
C ILE A 103 -18.97 -7.83 -9.69
N PRO A 104 -19.94 -7.20 -9.00
CA PRO A 104 -19.90 -5.78 -8.68
C PRO A 104 -18.80 -5.45 -7.66
N PHE A 105 -18.25 -4.26 -7.82
CA PHE A 105 -17.34 -3.67 -6.89
C PHE A 105 -17.58 -2.16 -6.81
N SER A 106 -17.12 -1.55 -5.73
CA SER A 106 -17.09 -0.10 -5.56
C SER A 106 -15.72 0.33 -5.06
N ARG A 107 -15.39 1.61 -5.23
CA ARG A 107 -14.11 2.15 -4.82
C ARG A 107 -14.31 3.43 -4.04
N GLU A 108 -13.52 3.59 -2.98
CA GLU A 108 -13.39 4.83 -2.25
C GLU A 108 -11.91 5.06 -1.93
N TYR A 109 -11.31 6.12 -2.51
CA TYR A 109 -9.84 6.32 -2.51
C TYR A 109 -9.12 5.06 -3.03
N ASN A 110 -8.16 4.56 -2.27
CA ASN A 110 -7.38 3.36 -2.61
C ASN A 110 -8.06 2.05 -2.14
N ALA A 111 -9.18 2.13 -1.43
CA ALA A 111 -9.94 0.97 -0.99
C ALA A 111 -10.93 0.51 -2.06
N VAL A 112 -10.92 -0.77 -2.38
CA VAL A 112 -11.86 -1.41 -3.32
C VAL A 112 -12.68 -2.44 -2.57
N PHE A 113 -13.98 -2.35 -2.70
CA PHE A 113 -14.97 -3.20 -2.03
C PHE A 113 -15.61 -4.12 -3.06
N VAL A 114 -15.55 -5.42 -2.82
CA VAL A 114 -16.11 -6.45 -3.69
C VAL A 114 -17.37 -7.01 -3.06
N ASP A 115 -18.48 -7.05 -3.83
CA ASP A 115 -19.76 -7.61 -3.40
C ASP A 115 -19.94 -8.98 -4.04
N PHE A 116 -19.88 -10.05 -3.23
CA PHE A 116 -20.10 -11.43 -3.69
C PHE A 116 -21.60 -11.74 -3.81
N PRO A 117 -22.02 -12.53 -4.81
CA PRO A 117 -23.43 -12.85 -5.03
C PRO A 117 -24.06 -13.65 -3.87
N ASP A 118 -23.24 -14.47 -3.20
CA ASP A 118 -23.65 -15.32 -2.08
C ASP A 118 -22.70 -15.12 -0.90
N TYR A 119 -23.15 -15.50 0.29
CA TYR A 119 -22.27 -15.56 1.45
C TYR A 119 -21.22 -16.66 1.30
N ILE A 120 -20.00 -16.32 1.66
CA ILE A 120 -18.89 -17.27 1.79
C ILE A 120 -18.80 -17.65 3.26
N GLU A 121 -18.98 -18.94 3.53
CA GLU A 121 -19.02 -19.46 4.90
C GLU A 121 -17.63 -19.53 5.54
N LYS A 122 -17.56 -19.32 6.85
CA LYS A 122 -16.34 -19.44 7.63
C LYS A 122 -15.59 -20.74 7.37
N GLY A 123 -14.27 -20.67 7.24
CA GLY A 123 -13.39 -21.80 6.96
C GLY A 123 -13.31 -22.21 5.50
N LYS A 124 -14.15 -21.66 4.62
CA LYS A 124 -14.13 -21.98 3.20
C LYS A 124 -12.89 -21.40 2.52
N LEU A 125 -12.22 -22.22 1.73
CA LEU A 125 -11.21 -21.78 0.76
C LEU A 125 -11.92 -21.39 -0.54
N ASP A 126 -11.61 -20.20 -1.06
CA ASP A 126 -12.18 -19.69 -2.30
C ASP A 126 -11.20 -18.77 -3.01
N SER A 127 -11.56 -18.22 -4.17
CA SER A 127 -10.69 -17.30 -4.92
C SER A 127 -11.50 -16.38 -5.81
N PHE A 128 -10.94 -15.20 -6.09
CA PHE A 128 -11.42 -14.27 -7.11
C PHE A 128 -10.23 -13.63 -7.83
N THR A 129 -10.47 -13.05 -9.01
CA THR A 129 -9.43 -12.40 -9.81
C THR A 129 -9.79 -10.94 -10.02
N VAL A 130 -8.81 -10.08 -9.83
CA VAL A 130 -8.90 -8.64 -10.10
C VAL A 130 -8.10 -8.35 -11.36
N HIS A 131 -8.75 -7.81 -12.39
CA HIS A 131 -8.08 -7.25 -13.58
C HIS A 131 -7.91 -5.76 -13.38
N TYR A 132 -6.73 -5.24 -13.71
CA TYR A 132 -6.40 -3.85 -13.46
C TYR A 132 -5.45 -3.30 -14.51
N SER A 133 -5.44 -1.97 -14.65
CA SER A 133 -4.54 -1.30 -15.58
C SER A 133 -4.34 0.16 -15.19
N GLY A 134 -3.28 0.77 -15.71
CA GLY A 134 -3.04 2.20 -15.53
C GLY A 134 -1.57 2.59 -15.59
N ASN A 135 -1.31 3.86 -15.31
CA ASN A 135 0.03 4.40 -15.18
C ASN A 135 0.43 4.40 -13.71
N PRO A 136 1.38 3.56 -13.28
CA PRO A 136 1.80 3.54 -11.89
C PRO A 136 2.48 4.85 -11.50
N ILE A 137 2.43 5.18 -10.21
CA ILE A 137 3.13 6.34 -9.65
C ILE A 137 4.62 6.23 -10.01
N GLN A 138 5.20 7.32 -10.50
CA GLN A 138 6.64 7.38 -10.76
C GLN A 138 7.36 7.84 -9.50
N ALA A 139 8.35 7.08 -9.06
CA ALA A 139 9.21 7.44 -7.95
C ALA A 139 10.04 8.69 -8.29
N THR A 140 10.13 9.64 -7.38
CA THR A 140 10.91 10.88 -7.53
C THR A 140 12.34 10.69 -7.06
N ARG A 141 12.54 9.89 -6.01
CA ARG A 141 13.85 9.60 -5.37
C ARG A 141 13.98 8.12 -5.05
N ALA A 142 13.82 7.25 -6.07
CA ALA A 142 13.99 5.82 -5.88
C ALA A 142 15.34 5.47 -5.23
N PRO A 143 15.39 4.52 -4.29
CA PRO A 143 14.31 3.65 -3.81
C PRO A 143 13.57 4.19 -2.56
N TRP A 144 13.82 5.46 -2.16
CA TRP A 144 13.37 6.04 -0.89
C TRP A 144 11.91 6.50 -0.88
N ASP A 145 11.31 6.64 -2.06
CA ASP A 145 9.88 6.87 -2.25
C ASP A 145 9.26 5.71 -3.06
N GLY A 146 8.00 5.43 -2.83
CA GLY A 146 7.30 4.36 -3.52
C GLY A 146 6.96 4.73 -4.96
N GLY A 147 6.88 3.72 -5.81
CA GLY A 147 6.50 3.86 -7.21
C GLY A 147 7.45 3.15 -8.19
N PHE A 148 7.27 3.43 -9.46
CA PHE A 148 8.09 2.90 -10.55
C PHE A 148 9.26 3.82 -10.87
N ASP A 149 10.42 3.23 -11.10
CA ASP A 149 11.61 3.89 -11.62
C ASP A 149 11.84 3.44 -13.07
N TRP A 150 11.61 4.35 -14.01
CA TRP A 150 11.73 4.12 -15.45
C TRP A 150 13.04 4.71 -15.96
N LYS A 151 14.09 3.90 -15.98
CA LYS A 151 15.45 4.30 -16.38
C LYS A 151 15.96 3.51 -17.55
N LYS A 152 17.21 3.77 -17.88
CA LYS A 152 18.00 2.99 -18.83
C LYS A 152 19.24 2.48 -18.12
N ASP A 153 19.69 1.29 -18.51
CA ASP A 153 20.97 0.74 -18.07
C ASP A 153 22.17 1.45 -18.74
N SER A 154 23.38 1.05 -18.38
CA SER A 154 24.62 1.61 -18.96
C SER A 154 24.76 1.38 -20.47
N ASN A 155 24.00 0.46 -21.05
CA ASN A 155 23.96 0.17 -22.49
C ASN A 155 22.79 0.87 -23.19
N GLY A 156 22.05 1.73 -22.50
CA GLY A 156 20.89 2.45 -23.02
C GLY A 156 19.62 1.62 -23.15
N LYS A 157 19.59 0.37 -22.63
CA LYS A 157 18.41 -0.48 -22.64
C LYS A 157 17.44 -0.08 -21.51
N PRO A 158 16.13 -0.23 -21.70
CA PRO A 158 15.16 0.04 -20.65
C PRO A 158 15.44 -0.76 -19.38
N TRP A 159 15.37 -0.06 -18.26
CA TRP A 159 15.46 -0.62 -16.90
C TRP A 159 14.26 -0.15 -16.10
N VAL A 160 13.45 -1.08 -15.62
CA VAL A 160 12.26 -0.79 -14.81
C VAL A 160 12.43 -1.45 -13.44
N ALA A 161 12.23 -0.66 -12.39
CA ALA A 161 12.23 -1.13 -11.03
C ALA A 161 11.04 -0.59 -10.25
N THR A 162 10.65 -1.26 -9.18
CA THR A 162 9.57 -0.82 -8.30
C THR A 162 10.09 -0.69 -6.87
N ALA A 163 9.54 0.26 -6.13
CA ALA A 163 9.71 0.39 -4.70
C ALA A 163 8.35 0.58 -4.04
N CYS A 164 8.19 0.01 -2.86
CA CYS A 164 6.95 0.14 -2.08
C CYS A 164 7.16 0.91 -0.79
N GLN A 165 8.30 1.59 -0.64
CA GLN A 165 8.69 2.33 0.55
C GLN A 165 7.60 3.34 0.96
N GLY A 166 7.04 3.17 2.16
CA GLY A 166 6.00 4.03 2.72
C GLY A 166 4.61 3.95 2.08
N LEU A 167 4.50 3.39 0.87
CA LEU A 167 3.24 3.31 0.11
C LEU A 167 2.58 1.92 0.14
N GLY A 168 3.33 0.85 0.43
CA GLY A 168 2.82 -0.51 0.35
C GLY A 168 2.76 -1.06 -1.08
N ALA A 169 2.45 -2.34 -1.22
CA ALA A 169 2.44 -3.03 -2.51
C ALA A 169 1.26 -2.63 -3.40
N SER A 170 0.18 -2.14 -2.81
CA SER A 170 -1.01 -1.65 -3.52
C SER A 170 -0.75 -0.43 -4.43
N VAL A 171 0.44 0.17 -4.35
CA VAL A 171 0.90 1.23 -5.26
C VAL A 171 0.96 0.79 -6.73
N TRP A 172 1.05 -0.54 -7.00
CA TRP A 172 1.16 -1.03 -8.37
C TRP A 172 0.43 -2.35 -8.68
N TRP A 173 -0.13 -3.04 -7.68
CA TRP A 173 -0.96 -4.23 -7.90
C TRP A 173 -2.00 -4.40 -6.78
N PRO A 174 -3.18 -4.94 -7.08
CA PRO A 174 -4.24 -5.12 -6.09
C PRO A 174 -3.87 -6.20 -5.07
N ASN A 175 -3.93 -5.87 -3.78
CA ASN A 175 -3.66 -6.80 -2.68
C ASN A 175 -4.35 -6.35 -1.39
N LYS A 176 -4.28 -7.17 -0.35
CA LYS A 176 -4.64 -6.80 1.02
C LYS A 176 -3.41 -6.16 1.67
N ASP A 177 -3.28 -4.84 1.50
CA ASP A 177 -2.08 -4.09 1.90
C ASP A 177 -2.09 -3.75 3.39
N HIS A 178 -1.94 -4.78 4.22
CA HIS A 178 -1.87 -4.64 5.67
C HIS A 178 -0.90 -5.68 6.26
N GLN A 179 -0.06 -5.24 7.19
CA GLN A 179 1.01 -6.06 7.81
C GLN A 179 0.51 -7.22 8.69
N SER A 180 -0.79 -7.32 8.95
CA SER A 180 -1.38 -8.41 9.73
C SER A 180 -1.67 -9.66 8.90
N ASP A 181 -1.42 -9.64 7.60
CA ASP A 181 -1.68 -10.76 6.70
C ASP A 181 -0.35 -11.21 6.05
N GLU A 182 0.03 -12.44 6.31
CA GLU A 182 1.22 -13.08 5.74
C GLU A 182 0.78 -14.10 4.71
N VAL A 183 1.36 -14.04 3.52
CA VAL A 183 1.07 -14.99 2.44
C VAL A 183 1.96 -16.21 2.59
N ASN A 184 1.37 -17.40 2.64
CA ASN A 184 2.08 -18.67 2.76
C ASN A 184 2.64 -19.15 1.41
#